data_f1f4c1fa3537083bc8bb03555a4be1c4
#
_entry.id   f1f4c1fa3537083bc8bb03555a4be1c4
#
_cell.length_a   1.000
_cell.length_b   1.000
_cell.length_c   1.000
_cell.angle_alpha   90.00
_cell.angle_beta   90.00
_cell.angle_gamma   90.00
#
_symmetry.space_group_name_H-M   'P 1'
#
loop_
_entity.id
_entity.type
_entity.pdbx_description
1 polymer ?
#
loop_
_entity_poly.entity_id
_entity_poly.type
_entity_poly.pdbx_seq_one_letter_code
_entity_poly.pdbx_strand_id
1 'polypeptide(L)'
;LEGTPENVSLYKQEHLPWPFITLLRFSTILKAKEELSKFDWVLFLDADMVVVDTIKPSDLFGTKPLIGVHHPCHYLKMNPHGEYPGAFETDENSTAAVDEEHDLSVYFQGCVWGGRMPEVIDMIEELDRRTQDDLKRDVIAKWHDESQMNKFFSERRLDVKVLHPAFAFPEDFESQCQFEPKMVHVSKDNSKYHK
;
A
#
# COMPACT_ATOMS: atom_id res chain seq x y z
N LEU A 1 -7.06 -24.15 10.14
CA LEU A 1 -5.98 -23.95 11.12
C LEU A 1 -6.59 -24.06 12.51
N GLU A 2 -6.15 -25.04 13.30
CA GLU A 2 -6.57 -25.16 14.70
C GLU A 2 -6.11 -23.92 15.48
N GLY A 3 -7.03 -23.27 16.20
CA GLY A 3 -6.73 -22.13 17.04
C GLY A 3 -6.86 -20.75 16.39
N THR A 4 -7.51 -20.62 15.24
CA THR A 4 -7.84 -19.29 14.69
C THR A 4 -8.77 -18.53 15.67
N PRO A 5 -8.42 -17.30 16.13
CA PRO A 5 -9.27 -16.50 16.99
C PRO A 5 -10.65 -16.24 16.37
N GLU A 6 -11.69 -16.11 17.19
CA GLU A 6 -13.08 -15.87 16.72
C GLU A 6 -13.24 -14.61 15.85
N ASN A 7 -12.37 -13.62 16.04
CA ASN A 7 -12.36 -12.36 15.28
C ASN A 7 -11.45 -12.38 14.05
N VAL A 8 -10.99 -13.56 13.62
CA VAL A 8 -10.12 -13.72 12.44
C VAL A 8 -10.84 -14.55 11.39
N SER A 9 -10.99 -14.00 10.19
CA SER A 9 -11.47 -14.69 9.00
C SER A 9 -10.30 -15.03 8.07
N LEU A 10 -10.26 -16.26 7.57
CA LEU A 10 -9.21 -16.72 6.65
C LEU A 10 -9.76 -16.86 5.23
N TYR A 11 -9.16 -16.16 4.29
CA TYR A 11 -9.46 -16.27 2.87
C TYR A 11 -8.31 -16.98 2.16
N LYS A 12 -8.60 -18.16 1.61
CA LYS A 12 -7.61 -18.89 0.81
C LYS A 12 -7.42 -18.18 -0.52
N GLN A 13 -6.17 -17.82 -0.81
CA GLN A 13 -5.75 -17.28 -2.09
C GLN A 13 -4.81 -18.29 -2.77
N GLU A 14 -4.97 -18.50 -4.08
CA GLU A 14 -4.01 -19.24 -4.88
C GLU A 14 -2.71 -18.43 -5.01
N HIS A 15 -1.59 -19.15 -5.00
CA HIS A 15 -0.30 -18.50 -5.24
C HIS A 15 -0.25 -17.98 -6.68
N LEU A 16 0.08 -16.71 -6.82
CA LEU A 16 0.34 -16.08 -8.11
C LEU A 16 1.85 -15.84 -8.25
N PRO A 17 2.43 -16.08 -9.44
CA PRO A 17 3.82 -15.77 -9.67
C PRO A 17 4.07 -14.25 -9.61
N TRP A 18 5.32 -13.88 -9.37
CA TRP A 18 5.75 -12.50 -9.52
C TRP A 18 5.64 -12.03 -10.98
N PRO A 19 5.15 -10.80 -11.26
CA PRO A 19 4.71 -9.76 -10.30
C PRO A 19 3.22 -9.82 -9.92
N PHE A 20 2.46 -10.80 -10.42
CA PHE A 20 1.00 -10.84 -10.31
C PHE A 20 0.49 -10.93 -8.87
N ILE A 21 1.31 -11.45 -7.94
CA ILE A 21 0.92 -11.52 -6.51
C ILE A 21 0.71 -10.13 -5.89
N THR A 22 1.49 -9.13 -6.30
CA THR A 22 1.31 -7.73 -5.88
C THR A 22 0.38 -6.98 -6.84
N LEU A 23 0.57 -7.14 -8.13
CA LEU A 23 -0.20 -6.45 -9.16
C LEU A 23 -1.72 -6.67 -9.04
N LEU A 24 -2.16 -7.89 -8.68
CA LEU A 24 -3.57 -8.26 -8.53
C LEU A 24 -4.06 -8.19 -7.07
N ARG A 25 -3.37 -7.45 -6.22
CA ARG A 25 -3.72 -7.27 -4.80
C ARG A 25 -5.16 -6.77 -4.64
N PHE A 26 -5.56 -5.76 -5.39
CA PHE A 26 -6.89 -5.17 -5.32
C PHE A 26 -7.98 -6.16 -5.73
N SER A 27 -7.79 -6.90 -6.83
CA SER A 27 -8.68 -8.00 -7.23
C SER A 27 -8.84 -9.05 -6.12
N THR A 28 -7.75 -9.34 -5.41
CA THR A 28 -7.75 -10.31 -4.32
C THR A 28 -8.55 -9.79 -3.11
N ILE A 29 -8.37 -8.54 -2.73
CA ILE A 29 -9.08 -7.91 -1.61
C ILE A 29 -10.59 -7.82 -1.91
N LEU A 30 -10.97 -7.53 -3.15
CA LEU A 30 -12.37 -7.44 -3.56
C LEU A 30 -13.15 -8.74 -3.41
N LYS A 31 -12.49 -9.90 -3.35
CA LYS A 31 -13.16 -11.19 -3.01
C LYS A 31 -13.77 -11.19 -1.61
N ALA A 32 -13.25 -10.34 -0.71
CA ALA A 32 -13.76 -10.17 0.66
C ALA A 32 -14.64 -8.91 0.82
N LYS A 33 -15.06 -8.25 -0.27
CA LYS A 33 -15.79 -6.98 -0.25
C LYS A 33 -17.00 -6.99 0.68
N GLU A 34 -17.84 -8.05 0.60
CA GLU A 34 -19.05 -8.16 1.42
C GLU A 34 -18.74 -8.19 2.92
N GLU A 35 -17.63 -8.86 3.30
CA GLU A 35 -17.19 -8.92 4.69
C GLU A 35 -16.60 -7.59 5.14
N LEU A 36 -15.75 -6.99 4.33
CA LEU A 36 -15.13 -5.69 4.62
C LEU A 36 -16.17 -4.58 4.77
N SER A 37 -17.26 -4.63 3.99
CA SER A 37 -18.33 -3.63 4.02
C SER A 37 -19.13 -3.60 5.33
N LYS A 38 -18.90 -4.53 6.25
CA LYS A 38 -19.51 -4.54 7.58
C LYS A 38 -18.80 -3.65 8.60
N PHE A 39 -17.62 -3.14 8.26
CA PHE A 39 -16.79 -2.32 9.13
C PHE A 39 -16.85 -0.84 8.73
N ASP A 40 -16.69 0.06 9.69
CA ASP A 40 -16.62 1.51 9.42
C ASP A 40 -15.28 1.92 8.83
N TRP A 41 -14.21 1.18 9.18
CA TRP A 41 -12.84 1.44 8.75
C TRP A 41 -12.13 0.13 8.39
N VAL A 42 -11.32 0.18 7.35
CA VAL A 42 -10.46 -0.93 6.91
C VAL A 42 -9.02 -0.43 6.82
N LEU A 43 -8.09 -1.20 7.38
CA LEU A 43 -6.66 -0.98 7.26
C LEU A 43 -6.02 -2.21 6.62
N PHE A 44 -5.33 -2.01 5.52
CA PHE A 44 -4.50 -3.03 4.89
C PHE A 44 -3.11 -3.00 5.50
N LEU A 45 -2.57 -4.18 5.77
CA LEU A 45 -1.18 -4.40 6.19
C LEU A 45 -0.59 -5.56 5.39
N ASP A 46 0.63 -5.41 4.90
CA ASP A 46 1.38 -6.56 4.37
C ASP A 46 1.66 -7.58 5.47
N ALA A 47 1.77 -8.86 5.11
CA ALA A 47 1.93 -9.96 6.06
C ALA A 47 3.27 -9.94 6.82
N ASP A 48 4.23 -9.16 6.34
CA ASP A 48 5.55 -8.95 6.93
C ASP A 48 5.66 -7.64 7.74
N MET A 49 4.52 -7.07 8.12
CA MET A 49 4.45 -5.94 9.04
C MET A 49 4.36 -6.41 10.49
N VAL A 50 5.18 -5.84 11.37
CA VAL A 50 5.18 -6.10 12.82
C VAL A 50 4.89 -4.82 13.58
N VAL A 51 3.90 -4.86 14.47
CA VAL A 51 3.60 -3.76 15.41
C VAL A 51 4.59 -3.83 16.57
N VAL A 52 5.40 -2.79 16.77
CA VAL A 52 6.48 -2.73 17.78
C VAL A 52 6.20 -1.73 18.90
N ASP A 53 5.18 -0.90 18.76
CA ASP A 53 4.73 0.05 19.79
C ASP A 53 3.20 0.16 19.80
N THR A 54 2.67 0.72 20.87
CA THR A 54 1.23 0.94 21.01
C THR A 54 0.68 1.87 19.93
N ILE A 55 -0.36 1.42 19.23
CA ILE A 55 -1.08 2.20 18.23
C ILE A 55 -2.50 2.43 18.74
N LYS A 56 -2.89 3.70 18.82
CA LYS A 56 -4.28 4.08 19.15
C LYS A 56 -5.08 4.28 17.87
N PRO A 57 -6.38 4.04 17.89
CA PRO A 57 -7.24 4.33 16.74
C PRO A 57 -7.09 5.77 16.21
N SER A 58 -6.91 6.75 17.09
CA SER A 58 -6.68 8.16 16.73
C SER A 58 -5.37 8.40 15.98
N ASP A 59 -4.38 7.52 16.10
CA ASP A 59 -3.12 7.62 15.35
C ASP A 59 -3.38 7.32 13.87
N LEU A 60 -4.24 6.35 13.59
CA LEU A 60 -4.57 5.89 12.24
C LEU A 60 -5.75 6.67 11.64
N PHE A 61 -6.87 6.70 12.34
CA PHE A 61 -8.14 7.23 11.83
C PHE A 61 -8.29 8.73 12.13
N GLY A 62 -9.14 9.41 11.38
CA GLY A 62 -9.34 10.85 11.54
C GLY A 62 -10.51 11.38 10.70
N THR A 63 -10.44 12.65 10.32
CA THR A 63 -11.49 13.30 9.52
C THR A 63 -11.39 13.00 8.03
N LYS A 64 -10.21 12.63 7.53
CA LYS A 64 -10.00 12.29 6.13
C LYS A 64 -10.43 10.84 5.86
N PRO A 65 -11.09 10.58 4.73
CA PRO A 65 -11.64 9.25 4.46
C PRO A 65 -10.59 8.19 4.13
N LEU A 66 -9.43 8.58 3.62
CA LEU A 66 -8.38 7.67 3.19
C LEU A 66 -7.12 7.82 4.05
N ILE A 67 -6.31 6.77 4.09
CA ILE A 67 -5.08 6.68 4.87
C ILE A 67 -3.98 6.11 3.99
N GLY A 68 -2.80 6.71 4.02
CA GLY A 68 -1.59 6.17 3.40
C GLY A 68 -0.36 6.54 4.22
N VAL A 69 0.64 5.67 4.23
CA VAL A 69 1.92 5.95 4.91
C VAL A 69 2.89 6.60 3.93
N HIS A 70 3.50 7.70 4.34
CA HIS A 70 4.58 8.33 3.58
C HIS A 70 5.76 7.38 3.48
N HIS A 71 6.21 7.06 2.28
CA HIS A 71 7.31 6.13 2.05
C HIS A 71 8.59 6.61 2.75
N PRO A 72 9.24 5.82 3.61
CA PRO A 72 10.37 6.25 4.43
C PRO A 72 11.51 6.85 3.61
N CYS A 73 11.90 6.21 2.51
CA CYS A 73 12.98 6.71 1.66
C CYS A 73 12.66 8.07 1.03
N HIS A 74 11.40 8.29 0.61
CA HIS A 74 10.97 9.57 0.10
C HIS A 74 10.98 10.65 1.19
N TYR A 75 10.46 10.32 2.39
CA TYR A 75 10.43 11.21 3.55
C TYR A 75 11.83 11.64 4.00
N LEU A 76 12.74 10.67 4.15
CA LEU A 76 14.12 10.90 4.60
C LEU A 76 15.06 11.34 3.45
N LYS A 77 14.55 11.45 2.22
CA LYS A 77 15.34 11.75 1.01
C LYS A 77 16.51 10.78 0.82
N MET A 78 16.28 9.52 1.15
CA MET A 78 17.25 8.44 1.02
C MET A 78 17.20 7.83 -0.37
N ASN A 79 18.37 7.46 -0.90
CA ASN A 79 18.49 6.72 -2.14
C ASN A 79 19.40 5.49 -1.92
N PRO A 80 18.94 4.45 -1.23
CA PRO A 80 19.78 3.33 -0.82
C PRO A 80 20.29 2.46 -1.99
N HIS A 81 19.71 2.57 -3.18
CA HIS A 81 20.04 1.73 -4.35
C HIS A 81 20.43 2.52 -5.59
N GLY A 82 20.78 3.80 -5.47
CA GLY A 82 21.16 4.65 -6.62
C GLY A 82 19.96 5.13 -7.47
N GLU A 83 18.81 4.47 -7.36
CA GLU A 83 17.52 4.93 -7.84
C GLU A 83 16.60 5.18 -6.65
N TYR A 84 15.71 6.16 -6.74
CA TYR A 84 14.70 6.38 -5.69
C TYR A 84 13.78 5.16 -5.67
N PRO A 85 13.83 4.29 -4.63
CA PRO A 85 12.74 3.34 -4.43
C PRO A 85 11.49 4.20 -4.22
N GLY A 86 10.45 3.97 -5.01
CA GLY A 86 9.28 4.83 -4.97
C GLY A 86 9.37 6.01 -5.95
N ALA A 87 9.92 5.82 -7.13
CA ALA A 87 9.69 6.75 -8.22
C ALA A 87 8.26 6.57 -8.74
N PHE A 88 7.57 7.67 -8.93
CA PHE A 88 6.27 7.67 -9.58
C PHE A 88 6.32 7.05 -10.98
N GLU A 89 5.22 6.44 -11.39
CA GLU A 89 5.06 5.99 -12.78
C GLU A 89 4.91 7.19 -13.71
N THR A 90 5.65 7.20 -14.80
CA THR A 90 5.64 8.27 -15.81
C THR A 90 5.44 7.75 -17.23
N ASP A 91 5.31 6.43 -17.43
CA ASP A 91 4.98 5.88 -18.73
C ASP A 91 3.51 6.16 -19.05
N GLU A 92 3.27 7.02 -20.04
CA GLU A 92 1.94 7.43 -20.48
C GLU A 92 1.05 6.27 -20.95
N ASN A 93 1.62 5.11 -21.24
CA ASN A 93 0.86 3.91 -21.56
C ASN A 93 0.20 3.29 -20.32
N SER A 94 0.71 3.56 -19.11
CA SER A 94 0.13 3.07 -17.87
C SER A 94 -0.97 4.00 -17.35
N THR A 95 -2.05 3.42 -16.84
CA THR A 95 -3.09 4.18 -16.11
C THR A 95 -2.58 4.75 -14.79
N ALA A 96 -1.42 4.31 -14.31
CA ALA A 96 -0.73 4.81 -13.13
C ALA A 96 0.14 6.04 -13.40
N ALA A 97 0.28 6.48 -14.66
CA ALA A 97 1.15 7.58 -15.02
C ALA A 97 0.72 8.90 -14.34
N VAL A 98 1.69 9.60 -13.77
CA VAL A 98 1.52 10.94 -13.19
C VAL A 98 2.25 11.98 -14.05
N ASP A 99 1.79 13.22 -13.98
CA ASP A 99 2.35 14.38 -14.65
C ASP A 99 2.46 15.56 -13.68
N GLU A 100 2.75 16.76 -14.21
CA GLU A 100 2.93 18.00 -13.45
C GLU A 100 1.65 18.55 -12.79
N GLU A 101 0.46 18.05 -13.19
CA GLU A 101 -0.82 18.44 -12.60
C GLU A 101 -1.11 17.70 -11.29
N HIS A 102 -0.35 16.63 -11.00
CA HIS A 102 -0.54 15.80 -9.81
C HIS A 102 0.23 16.33 -8.61
N ASP A 103 -0.33 16.17 -7.39
CA ASP A 103 0.39 16.48 -6.16
C ASP A 103 1.37 15.35 -5.81
N LEU A 104 2.62 15.53 -6.21
CA LEU A 104 3.73 14.60 -6.01
C LEU A 104 4.54 14.87 -4.72
N SER A 105 4.02 15.69 -3.81
CA SER A 105 4.71 16.05 -2.56
C SER A 105 4.91 14.88 -1.59
N VAL A 106 4.10 13.82 -1.73
CA VAL A 106 4.16 12.61 -0.91
C VAL A 106 4.13 11.38 -1.80
N TYR A 107 5.10 10.51 -1.65
CA TYR A 107 5.05 9.16 -2.20
C TYR A 107 4.61 8.19 -1.10
N PHE A 108 3.62 7.36 -1.38
CA PHE A 108 3.01 6.44 -0.42
C PHE A 108 3.56 5.04 -0.59
N GLN A 109 3.85 4.38 0.52
CA GLN A 109 4.30 2.99 0.55
C GLN A 109 3.11 2.03 0.48
N GLY A 110 3.21 0.97 -0.34
CA GLY A 110 2.13 0.03 -0.59
C GLY A 110 1.79 -0.94 0.54
N CYS A 111 2.62 -1.00 1.59
CA CYS A 111 2.47 -1.99 2.66
C CYS A 111 1.48 -1.60 3.78
N VAL A 112 1.12 -0.30 3.92
CA VAL A 112 0.14 0.18 4.92
C VAL A 112 -0.72 1.28 4.31
N TRP A 113 -2.00 1.00 4.16
CA TRP A 113 -3.00 1.95 3.67
C TRP A 113 -4.40 1.54 4.10
N GLY A 114 -5.38 2.39 3.91
CA GLY A 114 -6.75 2.07 4.27
C GLY A 114 -7.70 3.25 4.13
N GLY A 115 -8.83 3.15 4.80
CA GLY A 115 -9.81 4.23 4.78
C GLY A 115 -11.12 3.86 5.45
N ARG A 116 -12.01 4.82 5.42
CA ARG A 116 -13.39 4.69 5.87
C ARG A 116 -14.22 4.03 4.76
N MET A 117 -15.21 3.25 5.17
CA MET A 117 -16.21 2.73 4.25
C MET A 117 -17.26 3.81 3.95
N PRO A 118 -17.75 3.97 2.71
CA PRO A 118 -17.42 3.14 1.52
C PRO A 118 -16.17 3.59 0.75
N GLU A 119 -15.54 4.71 1.08
CA GLU A 119 -14.51 5.37 0.27
C GLU A 119 -13.30 4.47 -0.03
N VAL A 120 -12.93 3.60 0.92
CA VAL A 120 -11.81 2.66 0.70
C VAL A 120 -12.17 1.57 -0.31
N ILE A 121 -13.41 1.12 -0.35
CA ILE A 121 -13.85 0.12 -1.35
C ILE A 121 -13.93 0.77 -2.74
N ASP A 122 -14.44 2.00 -2.84
CA ASP A 122 -14.46 2.73 -4.11
C ASP A 122 -13.04 2.92 -4.66
N MET A 123 -12.07 3.21 -3.77
CA MET A 123 -10.65 3.25 -4.12
C MET A 123 -10.17 1.90 -4.67
N ILE A 124 -10.41 0.81 -3.94
CA ILE A 124 -9.93 -0.53 -4.33
C ILE A 124 -10.54 -0.95 -5.67
N GLU A 125 -11.82 -0.67 -5.92
CA GLU A 125 -12.49 -0.96 -7.19
C GLU A 125 -11.89 -0.17 -8.35
N GLU A 126 -11.59 1.10 -8.15
CA GLU A 126 -10.95 1.93 -9.18
C GLU A 126 -9.53 1.47 -9.47
N LEU A 127 -8.74 1.12 -8.42
CA LEU A 127 -7.38 0.63 -8.60
C LEU A 127 -7.34 -0.73 -9.31
N ASP A 128 -8.27 -1.63 -8.98
CA ASP A 128 -8.43 -2.89 -9.71
C ASP A 128 -8.78 -2.64 -11.17
N ARG A 129 -9.76 -1.78 -11.44
CA ARG A 129 -10.16 -1.43 -12.81
C ARG A 129 -8.97 -0.90 -13.63
N ARG A 130 -8.19 0.03 -13.07
CA ARG A 130 -6.99 0.59 -13.73
C ARG A 130 -5.96 -0.49 -14.03
N THR A 131 -5.68 -1.36 -13.05
CA THR A 131 -4.76 -2.49 -13.22
C THR A 131 -5.23 -3.43 -14.33
N GLN A 132 -6.53 -3.78 -14.37
CA GLN A 132 -7.08 -4.63 -15.42
C GLN A 132 -7.03 -3.96 -16.80
N ASP A 133 -7.21 -2.64 -16.88
CA ASP A 133 -7.11 -1.89 -18.13
C ASP A 133 -5.66 -1.83 -18.65
N ASP A 134 -4.68 -1.72 -17.77
CA ASP A 134 -3.26 -1.82 -18.12
C ASP A 134 -2.93 -3.23 -18.65
N LEU A 135 -3.35 -4.27 -17.94
CA LEU A 135 -3.11 -5.66 -18.33
C LEU A 135 -3.71 -6.03 -19.70
N LYS A 136 -4.89 -5.50 -20.07
CA LYS A 136 -5.46 -5.68 -21.42
C LYS A 136 -4.59 -5.12 -22.53
N ARG A 137 -3.66 -4.21 -22.20
CA ARG A 137 -2.73 -3.58 -23.13
C ARG A 137 -1.29 -4.07 -22.95
N ASP A 138 -1.08 -5.16 -22.19
CA ASP A 138 0.23 -5.71 -21.83
C ASP A 138 1.12 -4.70 -21.10
N VAL A 139 0.53 -3.76 -20.34
CA VAL A 139 1.23 -2.77 -19.53
C VAL A 139 1.28 -3.22 -18.08
N ILE A 140 2.45 -3.15 -17.47
CA ILE A 140 2.69 -3.37 -16.04
C ILE A 140 3.32 -2.11 -15.47
N ALA A 141 2.61 -1.46 -14.56
CA ALA A 141 3.12 -0.25 -13.89
C ALA A 141 4.40 -0.56 -13.09
N LYS A 142 5.32 0.39 -13.03
CA LYS A 142 6.69 0.28 -12.50
C LYS A 142 6.76 -0.40 -11.13
N TRP A 143 5.90 0.00 -10.20
CA TRP A 143 5.78 -0.55 -8.84
C TRP A 143 4.41 -1.19 -8.62
N HIS A 144 3.87 -1.80 -9.68
CA HIS A 144 2.64 -2.59 -9.67
C HIS A 144 1.47 -1.85 -9.02
N ASP A 145 0.88 -2.44 -7.97
CA ASP A 145 -0.22 -1.88 -7.18
C ASP A 145 0.15 -0.55 -6.48
N GLU A 146 1.40 -0.40 -6.03
CA GLU A 146 1.87 0.84 -5.40
C GLU A 146 1.86 2.03 -6.37
N SER A 147 2.21 1.82 -7.65
CA SER A 147 2.11 2.86 -8.68
C SER A 147 0.68 3.32 -8.88
N GLN A 148 -0.27 2.37 -8.97
CA GLN A 148 -1.69 2.67 -9.11
C GLN A 148 -2.23 3.46 -7.91
N MET A 149 -1.84 3.05 -6.70
CA MET A 149 -2.23 3.72 -5.46
C MET A 149 -1.65 5.14 -5.39
N ASN A 150 -0.39 5.34 -5.76
CA ASN A 150 0.24 6.66 -5.75
C ASN A 150 -0.43 7.62 -6.73
N LYS A 151 -0.79 7.16 -7.94
CA LYS A 151 -1.60 7.95 -8.88
C LYS A 151 -2.92 8.36 -8.25
N PHE A 152 -3.68 7.44 -7.69
CA PHE A 152 -4.96 7.71 -7.06
C PHE A 152 -4.85 8.73 -5.91
N PHE A 153 -3.85 8.57 -5.05
CA PHE A 153 -3.63 9.47 -3.93
C PHE A 153 -3.15 10.85 -4.36
N SER A 154 -2.39 10.97 -5.45
CA SER A 154 -1.99 12.27 -6.00
C SER A 154 -3.18 13.06 -6.55
N GLU A 155 -4.15 12.39 -7.16
CA GLU A 155 -5.41 12.98 -7.64
C GLU A 155 -6.33 13.43 -6.48
N ARG A 156 -6.22 12.79 -5.30
CA ARG A 156 -7.12 12.97 -4.14
C ARG A 156 -6.36 13.37 -2.87
N ARG A 157 -5.28 14.10 -3.00
CA ARG A 157 -4.34 14.40 -1.92
C ARG A 157 -5.00 15.00 -0.67
N LEU A 158 -6.07 15.77 -0.83
CA LEU A 158 -6.80 16.38 0.27
C LEU A 158 -7.64 15.38 1.07
N ASP A 159 -8.00 14.25 0.48
CA ASP A 159 -8.81 13.19 1.10
C ASP A 159 -7.94 12.18 1.88
N VAL A 160 -6.61 12.23 1.71
CA VAL A 160 -5.69 11.27 2.30
C VAL A 160 -5.06 11.80 3.59
N LYS A 161 -5.24 11.09 4.71
CA LYS A 161 -4.43 11.27 5.92
C LYS A 161 -3.07 10.64 5.68
N VAL A 162 -2.04 11.45 5.63
CA VAL A 162 -0.66 10.98 5.54
C VAL A 162 -0.19 10.55 6.92
N LEU A 163 0.11 9.27 7.06
CA LEU A 163 0.76 8.75 8.25
C LEU A 163 2.27 8.95 8.14
N HIS A 164 2.88 9.16 9.30
CA HIS A 164 4.34 9.28 9.42
C HIS A 164 5.01 7.94 9.03
N PRO A 165 6.23 7.93 8.46
CA PRO A 165 6.96 6.70 8.14
C PRO A 165 7.18 5.73 9.32
N ALA A 166 7.03 6.19 10.55
CA ALA A 166 7.03 5.34 11.74
C ALA A 166 6.01 4.20 11.70
N PHE A 167 4.98 4.30 10.85
CA PHE A 167 3.97 3.26 10.66
C PHE A 167 4.31 2.22 9.60
N ALA A 168 5.48 2.32 8.96
CA ALA A 168 5.94 1.34 7.96
C ALA A 168 7.45 1.44 7.73
N PHE A 169 8.26 1.47 8.80
CA PHE A 169 9.70 1.65 8.66
C PHE A 169 10.39 0.32 8.35
N PRO A 170 11.24 0.25 7.29
CA PRO A 170 11.94 -0.99 6.95
C PRO A 170 13.02 -1.34 7.99
N GLU A 171 13.06 -2.60 8.41
CA GLU A 171 14.07 -3.13 9.34
C GLU A 171 15.50 -2.90 8.83
N ASP A 172 15.73 -3.09 7.52
CA ASP A 172 17.05 -2.88 6.88
C ASP A 172 17.59 -1.45 7.02
N PHE A 173 16.75 -0.48 7.35
CA PHE A 173 17.13 0.91 7.52
C PHE A 173 17.11 1.38 8.98
N GLU A 174 17.08 0.47 9.93
CA GLU A 174 17.02 0.79 11.38
C GLU A 174 18.12 1.79 11.80
N SER A 175 19.36 1.61 11.29
CA SER A 175 20.47 2.52 11.59
C SER A 175 20.29 3.96 11.06
N GLN A 176 19.33 4.18 10.18
CA GLN A 176 19.01 5.48 9.56
C GLN A 176 17.72 6.07 10.11
N CYS A 177 17.06 5.35 11.02
CA CYS A 177 15.82 5.78 11.63
C CYS A 177 16.07 6.97 12.58
N GLN A 178 15.33 8.05 12.38
CA GLN A 178 15.42 9.28 13.17
C GLN A 178 14.24 9.45 14.13
N PHE A 179 13.43 8.41 14.29
CA PHE A 179 12.21 8.40 15.09
C PHE A 179 11.93 6.98 15.60
N GLU A 180 11.10 6.84 16.63
CA GLU A 180 10.67 5.55 17.15
C GLU A 180 9.64 4.91 16.22
N PRO A 181 9.93 3.73 15.61
CA PRO A 181 8.97 3.02 14.78
C PRO A 181 7.77 2.54 15.61
N LYS A 182 6.59 2.57 15.00
CA LYS A 182 5.35 1.96 15.54
C LYS A 182 5.03 0.64 14.85
N MET A 183 5.34 0.55 13.57
CA MET A 183 5.33 -0.67 12.78
C MET A 183 6.62 -0.78 11.99
N VAL A 184 7.13 -1.99 11.89
CA VAL A 184 8.34 -2.32 11.14
C VAL A 184 7.98 -3.27 10.01
N HIS A 185 8.47 -2.98 8.82
CA HIS A 185 8.44 -3.88 7.67
C HIS A 185 9.66 -4.78 7.78
N VAL A 186 9.44 -6.06 8.10
CA VAL A 186 10.52 -7.03 8.37
C VAL A 186 11.23 -7.41 7.09
N SER A 187 12.55 -7.48 7.16
CA SER A 187 13.39 -7.93 6.05
C SER A 187 13.12 -9.37 5.68
N LYS A 188 13.07 -9.64 4.39
CA LYS A 188 12.88 -10.99 3.84
C LYS A 188 13.85 -11.27 2.71
N ASP A 189 14.24 -12.54 2.61
CA ASP A 189 15.05 -13.03 1.49
C ASP A 189 14.17 -13.19 0.24
N ASN A 190 14.09 -12.14 -0.57
CA ASN A 190 13.28 -12.10 -1.78
C ASN A 190 13.70 -13.17 -2.81
N SER A 191 14.95 -13.67 -2.77
CA SER A 191 15.43 -14.70 -3.70
C SER A 191 14.64 -16.02 -3.62
N LYS A 192 13.95 -16.26 -2.50
CA LYS A 192 13.10 -17.44 -2.27
C LYS A 192 11.73 -17.36 -2.93
N TYR A 193 11.27 -16.14 -3.25
CA TYR A 193 9.89 -15.89 -3.67
C TYR A 193 9.76 -15.41 -5.12
N HIS A 194 10.87 -14.97 -5.72
CA HIS A 194 10.90 -14.42 -7.09
C HIS A 194 11.36 -15.47 -8.11
N LYS A 195 10.95 -16.73 -7.95
CA LYS A 195 11.22 -17.81 -8.91
C LYS A 195 10.09 -17.93 -9.92
#